data_59aba53f4b04fe110c6dca4d49b8feab
#
_entry.id   59aba53f4b04fe110c6dca4d49b8feab
#
_cell.length_a   1.000
_cell.length_b   1.000
_cell.length_c   1.000
_cell.angle_alpha   90.00
_cell.angle_beta   90.00
_cell.angle_gamma   90.00
#
_symmetry.space_group_name_H-M   'P 1'
#
loop_
_entity.id
_entity.type
_entity.pdbx_description
1 polymer ?
#
loop_
_entity_poly.entity_id
_entity_poly.type
_entity_poly.pdbx_seq_one_letter_code
_entity_poly.pdbx_strand_id
1 'polypeptide(L)'
;MRTQSPLSRSETRFLHTLYQSYAGPLYRVAHHRLGDPYLAQDLVQSVFLAAAEKLPTLRRHENPWAWLLRALHYELSHTYTKLARERQRLCPLDQAEATTSAPPPTLGLADILPAQLTDREREILLLYYEEGLSYQEIAEHLEIPVSTCGTWLSRAKKHCRKLLASQPDFPD
;
A
#
# COMPACT_ATOMS: atom_id res chain seq x y z
N MET A 1 -10.70 17.72 -21.73
CA MET A 1 -9.22 17.64 -21.59
C MET A 1 -8.80 18.65 -20.52
N ARG A 2 -8.45 18.21 -19.32
CA ARG A 2 -7.86 19.10 -18.31
C ARG A 2 -6.39 19.26 -18.65
N THR A 3 -6.01 20.39 -19.17
CA THR A 3 -4.61 20.81 -19.31
C THR A 3 -4.01 20.89 -17.91
N GLN A 4 -3.20 19.90 -17.54
CA GLN A 4 -2.44 19.94 -16.29
C GLN A 4 -1.39 21.03 -16.45
N SER A 5 -1.48 22.07 -15.61
CA SER A 5 -0.40 23.04 -15.49
C SER A 5 0.89 22.32 -15.06
N PRO A 6 2.06 22.70 -15.59
CA PRO A 6 3.31 22.08 -15.19
C PRO A 6 3.51 22.22 -13.67
N LEU A 7 3.98 21.13 -13.04
CA LEU A 7 4.28 21.12 -11.62
C LEU A 7 5.32 22.20 -11.28
N SER A 8 5.10 22.92 -10.19
CA SER A 8 6.07 23.87 -9.67
C SER A 8 7.35 23.14 -9.22
N ARG A 9 8.48 23.86 -9.12
CA ARG A 9 9.74 23.29 -8.62
C ARG A 9 9.61 22.67 -7.24
N SER A 10 8.78 23.24 -6.36
CA SER A 10 8.55 22.71 -5.01
C SER A 10 7.73 21.40 -5.04
N GLU A 11 6.77 21.31 -5.95
CA GLU A 11 5.94 20.13 -6.15
C GLU A 11 6.75 18.98 -6.76
N THR A 12 7.56 19.28 -7.76
CA THR A 12 8.47 18.30 -8.36
C THR A 12 9.45 17.74 -7.35
N ARG A 13 10.04 18.60 -6.49
CA ARG A 13 10.96 18.17 -5.43
C ARG A 13 10.26 17.29 -4.40
N PHE A 14 9.06 17.64 -3.98
CA PHE A 14 8.28 16.85 -3.03
C PHE A 14 7.95 15.46 -3.60
N LEU A 15 7.45 15.41 -4.84
CA LEU A 15 7.14 14.14 -5.53
C LEU A 15 8.40 13.28 -5.71
N HIS A 16 9.52 13.88 -6.04
CA HIS A 16 10.80 13.19 -6.16
C HIS A 16 11.26 12.57 -4.83
N THR A 17 11.12 13.32 -3.72
CA THR A 17 11.43 12.80 -2.38
C THR A 17 10.54 11.62 -2.01
N LEU A 18 9.23 11.70 -2.31
CA LEU A 18 8.30 10.58 -2.09
C LEU A 18 8.69 9.37 -2.94
N TYR A 19 9.04 9.60 -4.20
CA TYR A 19 9.46 8.52 -5.09
C TYR A 19 10.70 7.80 -4.56
N GLN A 20 11.75 8.55 -4.22
CA GLN A 20 12.98 7.99 -3.66
C GLN A 20 12.75 7.20 -2.36
N SER A 21 11.82 7.67 -1.50
CA SER A 21 11.55 7.02 -0.22
C SER A 21 10.65 5.80 -0.31
N TYR A 22 9.68 5.81 -1.22
CA TYR A 22 8.58 4.84 -1.20
C TYR A 22 8.43 3.98 -2.45
N ALA A 23 9.08 4.28 -3.57
CA ALA A 23 8.95 3.48 -4.79
C ALA A 23 9.44 2.04 -4.59
N GLY A 24 10.58 1.84 -3.94
CA GLY A 24 11.12 0.52 -3.64
C GLY A 24 10.20 -0.32 -2.74
N PRO A 25 9.79 0.20 -1.57
CA PRO A 25 8.79 -0.48 -0.73
C PRO A 25 7.47 -0.80 -1.45
N LEU A 26 6.90 0.15 -2.21
CA LEU A 26 5.68 -0.09 -2.99
C LEU A 26 5.87 -1.17 -4.06
N TYR A 27 7.01 -1.15 -4.76
CA TYR A 27 7.34 -2.19 -5.74
C TYR A 27 7.39 -3.57 -5.11
N ARG A 28 8.03 -3.72 -3.94
CA ARG A 28 8.07 -5.02 -3.24
C ARG A 28 6.68 -5.54 -2.91
N VAL A 29 5.80 -4.67 -2.40
CA VAL A 29 4.39 -5.03 -2.13
C VAL A 29 3.67 -5.43 -3.42
N ALA A 30 3.79 -4.64 -4.49
CA ALA A 30 3.17 -4.92 -5.78
C ALA A 30 3.68 -6.24 -6.40
N HIS A 31 5.00 -6.44 -6.42
CA HIS A 31 5.62 -7.64 -6.96
C HIS A 31 5.25 -8.90 -6.18
N HIS A 32 5.22 -8.83 -4.86
CA HIS A 32 4.77 -9.95 -4.01
C HIS A 32 3.31 -10.35 -4.32
N ARG A 33 2.47 -9.38 -4.65
CA ARG A 33 1.04 -9.63 -4.95
C ARG A 33 0.79 -10.10 -6.38
N LEU A 34 1.52 -9.60 -7.35
CA LEU A 34 1.30 -9.87 -8.76
C LEU A 34 2.15 -11.02 -9.29
N GLY A 35 3.31 -11.30 -8.68
CA GLY A 35 4.29 -12.26 -9.17
C GLY A 35 4.96 -11.87 -10.50
N ASP A 36 4.60 -10.71 -11.06
CA ASP A 36 5.10 -10.22 -12.35
C ASP A 36 5.82 -8.87 -12.14
N PRO A 37 7.13 -8.79 -12.47
CA PRO A 37 7.93 -7.59 -12.26
C PRO A 37 7.47 -6.40 -13.13
N TYR A 38 7.00 -6.66 -14.36
CA TYR A 38 6.56 -5.61 -15.27
C TYR A 38 5.23 -5.01 -14.80
N LEU A 39 4.27 -5.85 -14.44
CA LEU A 39 2.99 -5.40 -13.88
C LEU A 39 3.19 -4.65 -12.56
N ALA A 40 4.11 -5.10 -11.72
CA ALA A 40 4.43 -4.42 -10.46
C ALA A 40 5.03 -3.02 -10.71
N GLN A 41 5.91 -2.88 -11.70
CA GLN A 41 6.50 -1.61 -12.08
C GLN A 41 5.45 -0.64 -12.64
N ASP A 42 4.59 -1.11 -13.54
CA ASP A 42 3.48 -0.33 -14.11
C ASP A 42 2.53 0.15 -13.01
N LEU A 43 2.23 -0.72 -12.05
CA LEU A 43 1.37 -0.40 -10.92
C LEU A 43 1.96 0.73 -10.07
N VAL A 44 3.24 0.66 -9.73
CA VAL A 44 3.94 1.72 -8.98
C VAL A 44 3.93 3.03 -9.76
N GLN A 45 4.16 3.00 -11.07
CA GLN A 45 4.07 4.20 -11.90
C GLN A 45 2.66 4.82 -11.86
N SER A 46 1.60 4.00 -11.97
CA SER A 46 0.21 4.46 -11.86
C SER A 46 -0.08 5.13 -10.52
N VAL A 47 0.43 4.57 -9.42
CA VAL A 47 0.31 5.15 -8.08
C VAL A 47 0.98 6.53 -8.01
N PHE A 48 2.18 6.70 -8.57
CA PHE A 48 2.87 8.00 -8.57
C PHE A 48 2.25 9.01 -9.54
N LEU A 49 1.63 8.56 -10.63
CA LEU A 49 0.81 9.43 -11.48
C LEU A 49 -0.41 9.96 -10.71
N ALA A 50 -1.12 9.08 -10.01
CA ALA A 50 -2.23 9.49 -9.15
C ALA A 50 -1.77 10.43 -8.02
N ALA A 51 -0.58 10.20 -7.45
CA ALA A 51 0.03 11.08 -6.46
C ALA A 51 0.34 12.48 -7.04
N ALA A 52 0.82 12.57 -8.26
CA ALA A 52 1.07 13.83 -8.95
C ALA A 52 -0.24 14.61 -9.19
N GLU A 53 -1.30 13.93 -9.58
CA GLU A 53 -2.64 14.55 -9.77
C GLU A 53 -3.26 15.04 -8.46
N LYS A 54 -3.03 14.33 -7.37
CA LYS A 54 -3.58 14.63 -6.03
C LYS A 54 -2.57 15.31 -5.10
N LEU A 55 -1.53 15.90 -5.66
CA LEU A 55 -0.41 16.47 -4.91
C LEU A 55 -0.81 17.48 -3.83
N PRO A 56 -1.77 18.41 -4.05
CA PRO A 56 -2.21 19.33 -3.02
C PRO A 56 -2.83 18.64 -1.79
N THR A 57 -3.54 17.54 -2.02
CA THR A 57 -4.12 16.71 -0.96
C THR A 57 -3.03 15.92 -0.24
N LEU A 58 -2.13 15.30 -1.00
CA LEU A 58 -1.05 14.47 -0.47
C LEU A 58 -0.07 15.27 0.39
N ARG A 59 0.23 16.53 0.03
CA ARG A 59 1.10 17.42 0.83
C ARG A 59 0.52 17.78 2.20
N ARG A 60 -0.80 17.74 2.34
CA ARG A 60 -1.51 17.99 3.60
C ARG A 60 -1.77 16.72 4.39
N HIS A 61 -1.51 15.56 3.79
CA HIS A 61 -1.77 14.28 4.42
C HIS A 61 -0.74 13.97 5.49
N GLU A 62 -1.17 13.65 6.70
CA GLU A 62 -0.28 13.35 7.83
C GLU A 62 0.59 12.11 7.57
N ASN A 63 0.08 11.18 6.75
CA ASN A 63 0.75 9.93 6.43
C ASN A 63 0.78 9.68 4.92
N PRO A 64 1.75 10.23 4.18
CA PRO A 64 1.87 10.01 2.74
C PRO A 64 2.02 8.53 2.36
N TRP A 65 2.68 7.73 3.19
CA TRP A 65 2.82 6.29 2.96
C TRP A 65 1.47 5.57 2.94
N ALA A 66 0.61 5.81 3.93
CA ALA A 66 -0.72 5.21 3.97
C ALA A 66 -1.57 5.61 2.76
N TRP A 67 -1.47 6.87 2.32
CA TRP A 67 -2.14 7.32 1.10
C TRP A 67 -1.64 6.56 -0.14
N LEU A 68 -0.32 6.40 -0.29
CA LEU A 68 0.29 5.66 -1.40
C LEU A 68 -0.09 4.17 -1.38
N LEU A 69 -0.12 3.54 -0.21
CA LEU A 69 -0.59 2.15 -0.07
C LEU A 69 -2.07 1.99 -0.45
N ARG A 70 -2.93 2.92 -0.04
CA ARG A 70 -4.34 2.91 -0.42
C ARG A 70 -4.50 3.05 -1.93
N ALA A 71 -3.73 3.94 -2.56
CA ALA A 71 -3.69 4.08 -4.01
C ALA A 71 -3.20 2.78 -4.68
N LEU A 72 -2.16 2.14 -4.12
CA LEU A 72 -1.66 0.85 -4.61
C LEU A 72 -2.72 -0.25 -4.54
N HIS A 73 -3.46 -0.35 -3.43
CA HIS A 73 -4.55 -1.34 -3.29
C HIS A 73 -5.68 -1.09 -4.29
N TYR A 74 -6.01 0.15 -4.55
CA TYR A 74 -7.00 0.51 -5.57
C TYR A 74 -6.56 0.07 -6.97
N GLU A 75 -5.33 0.38 -7.36
CA GLU A 75 -4.77 -0.02 -8.65
C GLU A 75 -4.62 -1.54 -8.78
N LEU A 76 -4.26 -2.25 -7.69
CA LEU A 76 -4.23 -3.71 -7.65
C LEU A 76 -5.60 -4.32 -7.96
N SER A 77 -6.66 -3.81 -7.34
CA SER A 77 -8.03 -4.28 -7.57
C SER A 77 -8.44 -4.10 -9.04
N HIS A 78 -8.07 -2.97 -9.64
CA HIS A 78 -8.29 -2.73 -11.07
C HIS A 78 -7.51 -3.71 -11.96
N THR A 79 -6.25 -3.95 -11.63
CA THR A 79 -5.38 -4.88 -12.37
C THR A 79 -5.94 -6.30 -12.32
N TYR A 80 -6.35 -6.79 -11.15
CA TYR A 80 -6.97 -8.12 -11.02
C TYR A 80 -8.27 -8.23 -11.82
N THR A 81 -9.12 -7.21 -11.80
CA THR A 81 -10.36 -7.19 -12.58
C THR A 81 -10.08 -7.26 -14.08
N LYS A 82 -9.08 -6.53 -14.54
CA LYS A 82 -8.64 -6.53 -15.94
C LYS A 82 -8.12 -7.92 -16.36
N LEU A 83 -7.22 -8.49 -15.58
CA LEU A 83 -6.65 -9.83 -15.84
C LEU A 83 -7.72 -10.93 -15.84
N ALA A 84 -8.71 -10.86 -14.94
CA ALA A 84 -9.82 -11.79 -14.91
C ALA A 84 -10.67 -11.70 -16.19
N ARG A 85 -10.97 -10.50 -16.66
CA ARG A 85 -11.71 -10.26 -17.90
C ARG A 85 -10.93 -10.75 -19.15
N GLU A 86 -9.63 -10.55 -19.19
CA GLU A 86 -8.77 -11.02 -20.28
C GLU A 86 -8.72 -12.55 -20.31
N ARG A 87 -8.60 -13.22 -19.15
CA ARG A 87 -8.68 -14.69 -19.06
C ARG A 87 -10.03 -15.23 -19.56
N GLN A 88 -11.15 -14.60 -19.20
CA GLN A 88 -12.47 -14.99 -19.68
C GLN A 88 -12.62 -14.84 -21.19
N ARG A 89 -11.97 -13.86 -21.82
CA ARG A 89 -12.00 -13.68 -23.27
C ARG A 89 -11.15 -14.68 -24.03
N LEU A 90 -10.13 -15.24 -23.40
CA LEU A 90 -9.20 -16.20 -23.99
C LEU A 90 -9.60 -17.66 -23.77
N CYS A 91 -10.58 -17.97 -22.90
CA CYS A 91 -11.14 -19.30 -22.74
C CYS A 91 -12.28 -19.51 -23.76
N PRO A 92 -12.16 -20.52 -24.63
CA PRO A 92 -13.31 -20.99 -25.43
C PRO A 92 -14.43 -21.49 -24.51
N LEU A 93 -15.67 -21.37 -24.97
CA LEU A 93 -16.93 -21.54 -24.23
C LEU A 93 -17.21 -22.96 -23.65
N ASP A 94 -16.28 -23.89 -23.62
CA ASP A 94 -16.56 -25.31 -23.34
C ASP A 94 -16.08 -25.82 -21.96
N GLN A 95 -15.66 -24.95 -21.05
CA GLN A 95 -15.42 -25.33 -19.65
C GLN A 95 -16.00 -24.29 -18.70
N ALA A 96 -17.33 -24.14 -18.76
CA ALA A 96 -18.09 -23.41 -17.76
C ALA A 96 -18.34 -24.30 -16.53
N GLU A 97 -17.31 -24.84 -15.93
CA GLU A 97 -17.36 -25.17 -14.51
C GLU A 97 -16.86 -23.95 -13.76
N ALA A 98 -17.79 -23.35 -13.01
CA ALA A 98 -17.63 -22.20 -12.18
C ALA A 98 -16.48 -22.39 -11.19
N THR A 99 -15.26 -22.16 -11.63
CA THR A 99 -14.25 -21.73 -10.70
C THR A 99 -14.51 -20.23 -10.49
N THR A 100 -15.42 -19.95 -9.56
CA THR A 100 -15.36 -18.68 -8.83
C THR A 100 -13.96 -18.64 -8.24
N SER A 101 -13.00 -18.23 -9.07
CA SER A 101 -11.68 -17.88 -8.60
C SER A 101 -11.91 -16.63 -7.76
N ALA A 102 -12.17 -16.86 -6.47
CA ALA A 102 -11.97 -15.84 -5.48
C ALA A 102 -10.63 -15.20 -5.82
N PRO A 103 -10.51 -13.87 -5.82
CA PRO A 103 -9.22 -13.22 -6.01
C PRO A 103 -8.22 -13.97 -5.11
N PRO A 104 -7.01 -14.33 -5.60
CA PRO A 104 -6.05 -15.05 -4.79
C PRO A 104 -6.00 -14.37 -3.44
N PRO A 105 -5.98 -15.11 -2.32
CA PRO A 105 -6.05 -14.52 -0.99
C PRO A 105 -5.05 -13.39 -0.98
N THR A 106 -5.57 -12.17 -0.95
CA THR A 106 -4.75 -10.98 -0.92
C THR A 106 -4.05 -11.05 0.42
N LEU A 107 -2.78 -11.48 0.42
CA LEU A 107 -1.93 -11.41 1.59
C LEU A 107 -2.02 -9.96 2.07
N GLY A 108 -2.77 -9.73 3.11
CA GLY A 108 -2.88 -8.45 3.77
C GLY A 108 -1.55 -8.08 4.41
N LEU A 109 -1.41 -6.86 4.84
CA LEU A 109 -0.27 -6.49 5.69
C LEU A 109 -0.20 -7.43 6.92
N ALA A 110 -1.35 -7.91 7.39
CA ALA A 110 -1.48 -8.87 8.48
C ALA A 110 -0.64 -10.15 8.28
N ASP A 111 -0.55 -10.64 7.04
CA ASP A 111 0.17 -11.87 6.70
C ASP A 111 1.69 -11.66 6.59
N ILE A 112 2.11 -10.42 6.38
CA ILE A 112 3.53 -10.02 6.23
C ILE A 112 4.13 -9.59 7.57
N LEU A 113 3.30 -9.13 8.51
CA LEU A 113 3.76 -8.69 9.82
C LEU A 113 4.35 -9.86 10.63
N PRO A 114 5.51 -9.66 11.30
CA PRO A 114 6.11 -10.69 12.14
C PRO A 114 5.13 -11.25 13.17
N ALA A 115 5.13 -12.59 13.31
CA ALA A 115 4.25 -13.28 14.26
C ALA A 115 4.53 -12.91 15.74
N GLN A 116 5.74 -12.42 16.02
CA GLN A 116 6.19 -12.01 17.36
C GLN A 116 5.66 -10.64 17.81
N LEU A 117 4.99 -9.90 16.93
CA LEU A 117 4.30 -8.68 17.32
C LEU A 117 3.12 -9.03 18.24
N THR A 118 2.92 -8.21 19.28
CA THR A 118 1.71 -8.30 20.09
C THR A 118 0.48 -7.94 19.28
N ASP A 119 -0.70 -8.44 19.67
CA ASP A 119 -1.96 -8.15 18.98
C ASP A 119 -2.20 -6.64 18.85
N ARG A 120 -1.89 -5.89 19.91
CA ARG A 120 -2.03 -4.42 19.93
C ARG A 120 -1.06 -3.71 19.00
N GLU A 121 0.19 -4.18 18.89
CA GLU A 121 1.16 -3.64 17.94
C GLU A 121 0.74 -3.94 16.50
N ARG A 122 0.25 -5.15 16.26
CA ARG A 122 -0.29 -5.57 14.96
C ARG A 122 -1.48 -4.74 14.57
N GLU A 123 -2.46 -4.59 15.45
CA GLU A 123 -3.68 -3.80 15.23
C GLU A 123 -3.36 -2.35 14.86
N ILE A 124 -2.53 -1.66 15.64
CA ILE A 124 -2.19 -0.25 15.36
C ILE A 124 -1.41 -0.09 14.07
N LEU A 125 -0.57 -1.05 13.68
CA LEU A 125 0.13 -1.04 12.41
C LEU A 125 -0.82 -1.26 11.23
N LEU A 126 -1.81 -2.15 11.36
CA LEU A 126 -2.83 -2.39 10.33
C LEU A 126 -3.71 -1.14 10.13
N LEU A 127 -4.21 -0.56 11.21
CA LEU A 127 -5.02 0.67 11.15
C LEU A 127 -4.24 1.81 10.46
N TYR A 128 -2.95 1.93 10.75
CA TYR A 128 -2.12 2.99 10.18
C TYR A 128 -1.70 2.74 8.72
N TYR A 129 -1.27 1.52 8.39
CA TYR A 129 -0.68 1.20 7.08
C TYR A 129 -1.65 0.56 6.10
N GLU A 130 -2.60 -0.25 6.55
CA GLU A 130 -3.56 -0.92 5.68
C GLU A 130 -4.83 -0.10 5.52
N GLU A 131 -5.42 0.36 6.63
CA GLU A 131 -6.62 1.21 6.61
C GLU A 131 -6.30 2.68 6.28
N GLY A 132 -5.05 3.10 6.47
CA GLY A 132 -4.58 4.45 6.17
C GLY A 132 -5.18 5.53 7.08
N LEU A 133 -5.53 5.16 8.31
CA LEU A 133 -6.11 6.08 9.28
C LEU A 133 -5.07 7.07 9.81
N SER A 134 -5.50 8.29 10.10
CA SER A 134 -4.71 9.30 10.82
C SER A 134 -4.56 8.91 12.29
N TYR A 135 -3.64 9.55 13.00
CA TYR A 135 -3.45 9.33 14.44
C TYR A 135 -4.71 9.63 15.25
N GLN A 136 -5.49 10.62 14.83
CA GLN A 136 -6.74 10.97 15.47
C GLN A 136 -7.80 9.89 15.27
N GLU A 137 -7.99 9.42 14.05
CA GLU A 137 -8.94 8.34 13.73
C GLU A 137 -8.56 7.02 14.44
N ILE A 138 -7.27 6.69 14.50
CA ILE A 138 -6.77 5.52 15.26
C ILE A 138 -7.04 5.70 16.76
N ALA A 139 -6.78 6.89 17.31
CA ALA A 139 -7.01 7.19 18.70
C ALA A 139 -8.49 7.07 19.08
N GLU A 140 -9.39 7.55 18.22
CA GLU A 140 -10.84 7.39 18.35
C GLU A 140 -11.26 5.91 18.26
N HIS A 141 -10.70 5.17 17.28
CA HIS A 141 -11.01 3.76 17.07
C HIS A 141 -10.58 2.87 18.26
N LEU A 142 -9.41 3.16 18.84
CA LEU A 142 -8.85 2.41 19.97
C LEU A 142 -9.26 2.98 21.33
N GLU A 143 -10.06 4.04 21.37
CA GLU A 143 -10.49 4.76 22.59
C GLU A 143 -9.31 5.20 23.47
N ILE A 144 -8.24 5.73 22.85
CA ILE A 144 -7.03 6.18 23.53
C ILE A 144 -6.71 7.64 23.20
N PRO A 145 -5.95 8.35 24.04
CA PRO A 145 -5.45 9.69 23.71
C PRO A 145 -4.56 9.68 22.46
N VAL A 146 -4.64 10.72 21.62
CA VAL A 146 -3.82 10.87 20.40
C VAL A 146 -2.32 10.79 20.71
N SER A 147 -1.88 11.35 21.82
CA SER A 147 -0.49 11.27 22.29
C SER A 147 -0.05 9.83 22.58
N THR A 148 -0.95 9.03 23.13
CA THR A 148 -0.73 7.60 23.38
C THR A 148 -0.67 6.82 22.08
N CYS A 149 -1.55 7.12 21.11
CA CYS A 149 -1.52 6.54 19.77
C CYS A 149 -0.17 6.76 19.10
N GLY A 150 0.36 7.99 19.09
CA GLY A 150 1.66 8.31 18.53
C GLY A 150 2.80 7.52 19.18
N THR A 151 2.78 7.38 20.49
CA THR A 151 3.78 6.62 21.25
C THR A 151 3.70 5.12 20.92
N TRP A 152 2.51 4.55 20.89
CA TRP A 152 2.31 3.14 20.60
C TRP A 152 2.71 2.80 19.16
N LEU A 153 2.30 3.63 18.21
CA LEU A 153 2.68 3.43 16.81
C LEU A 153 4.20 3.52 16.60
N SER A 154 4.86 4.46 17.28
CA SER A 154 6.33 4.58 17.22
C SER A 154 7.02 3.33 17.78
N ARG A 155 6.55 2.80 18.91
CA ARG A 155 7.08 1.56 19.50
C ARG A 155 6.81 0.34 18.61
N ALA A 156 5.60 0.20 18.08
CA ALA A 156 5.23 -0.88 17.18
C ALA A 156 6.09 -0.88 15.91
N LYS A 157 6.31 0.29 15.28
CA LYS A 157 7.22 0.45 14.14
C LYS A 157 8.64 0.02 14.46
N LYS A 158 9.17 0.45 15.61
CA LYS A 158 10.53 0.11 16.04
C LYS A 158 10.67 -1.39 16.30
N HIS A 159 9.69 -1.99 16.96
CA HIS A 159 9.67 -3.44 17.25
C HIS A 159 9.56 -4.26 15.96
N CYS A 160 8.63 -3.91 15.08
CA CYS A 160 8.47 -4.55 13.76
C CYS A 160 9.77 -4.50 12.94
N ARG A 161 10.42 -3.33 12.86
CA ARG A 161 11.69 -3.17 12.15
C ARG A 161 12.79 -4.05 12.74
N LYS A 162 12.88 -4.14 14.08
CA LYS A 162 13.86 -5.01 14.75
C LYS A 162 13.62 -6.49 14.42
N LEU A 163 12.38 -6.94 14.42
CA LEU A 163 12.01 -8.32 14.09
C LEU A 163 12.32 -8.65 12.63
N LEU A 164 12.00 -7.74 11.70
CA LEU A 164 12.31 -7.92 10.28
C LEU A 164 13.81 -7.94 9.99
N ALA A 165 14.59 -7.10 10.67
CA ALA A 165 16.06 -7.12 10.55
C ALA A 165 16.71 -8.39 11.08
N SER A 166 16.01 -9.14 11.94
CA SER A 166 16.48 -10.41 12.50
C SER A 166 16.10 -11.64 11.64
N GLN A 167 15.34 -11.44 10.56
CA GLN A 167 14.96 -12.50 9.63
C GLN A 167 15.95 -12.52 8.45
N PRO A 168 16.61 -13.67 8.17
CA PRO A 168 17.68 -13.74 7.15
C PRO A 168 17.20 -13.62 5.69
N ASP A 169 15.87 -13.53 5.44
CA ASP A 169 15.27 -13.54 4.10
C ASP A 169 14.84 -12.16 3.58
N PHE A 170 15.22 -11.07 4.24
CA PHE A 170 14.99 -9.73 3.69
C PHE A 170 16.30 -9.15 3.16
N PRO A 171 16.50 -9.11 1.81
CA PRO A 171 17.63 -8.40 1.23
C PRO A 171 17.48 -6.89 1.49
N ASP A 172 18.63 -6.26 1.82
CA ASP A 172 18.77 -4.80 1.98
C ASP A 172 18.29 -4.00 0.77
#